data_ed9819ba063e2a27e3d995a03fd45261
#
_entry.id   ed9819ba063e2a27e3d995a03fd45261
#
_cell.length_a   1.000
_cell.length_b   1.000
_cell.length_c   1.000
_cell.angle_alpha   90.00
_cell.angle_beta   90.00
_cell.angle_gamma   90.00
#
_symmetry.space_group_name_H-M   'P 1'
#
loop_
_entity.id
_entity.type
_entity.pdbx_description
1 polymer ?
#
loop_
_entity_poly.entity_id
_entity_poly.type
_entity_poly.pdbx_seq_one_letter_code
_entity_poly.pdbx_strand_id
1 'polypeptide(L)'
;MGVVERFLLFLQLVTDKNQVNMNYILKAVLVLLVLSVSPNLWAQSTKWRDIHKVKRHETIFGIARSYDLTIEELLDANPEMKEKGYELKKGSEIFIPYSKTSTTQPTPAKPSKPTTTAKGIDVVKVGIMLPFLDNSTEGKRMIEYYRGVRAALDSLGHMGIKTQVNLWNLNKDSVVTNVLKHNPQIANQDVIFGPLYTNQVHPLADFCHKHGARLVIPFSTTATDVNSNPNIFQIYQDEDELSARSRGAFVERFSHSHRPIFINCNNPSDGKYTFTRSLREYLESKNIQAEITDINTPLREFAKHFSQTQPNVVILNSAAYKPLERVFEKLDSLKNIDPSLIISTYGYNEWFIYQPYLEKDYFKYNVHIPTTFYYSRKSARTEAFEKLFEKDYGQKMNPDGLPRMGIMGFDHTMYFVLGLSHYGEKYVGNEQQNSEYKPLQTRLEFKKLKDGGYQNNNFQVIRFKTDGSVDSLTY
;
A
#
# COMPACT_ATOMS: atom_id res chain seq x y z
N MET A 1 43.15 -15.05 -25.60
CA MET A 1 44.02 -14.05 -24.92
C MET A 1 43.32 -13.62 -23.64
N GLY A 2 43.86 -14.04 -22.50
CA GLY A 2 43.28 -13.78 -21.18
C GLY A 2 43.47 -12.31 -20.74
N VAL A 3 42.68 -11.88 -19.76
CA VAL A 3 42.70 -10.51 -19.20
C VAL A 3 44.14 -10.13 -18.75
N VAL A 4 44.92 -11.10 -18.24
CA VAL A 4 46.28 -10.93 -17.79
C VAL A 4 47.24 -10.61 -18.95
N GLU A 5 47.07 -11.23 -20.11
CA GLU A 5 47.93 -10.97 -21.30
C GLU A 5 47.66 -9.57 -21.88
N ARG A 6 46.40 -9.10 -21.87
CA ARG A 6 46.05 -7.73 -22.28
C ARG A 6 46.60 -6.70 -21.29
N PHE A 7 46.65 -7.02 -20.02
CA PHE A 7 47.22 -6.17 -18.98
C PHE A 7 48.73 -6.03 -19.07
N LEU A 8 49.45 -7.11 -19.36
CA LEU A 8 50.89 -7.10 -19.59
C LEU A 8 51.28 -6.32 -20.85
N LEU A 9 50.50 -6.44 -21.93
CA LEU A 9 50.69 -5.66 -23.15
C LEU A 9 50.45 -4.15 -22.92
N PHE A 10 49.47 -3.81 -22.12
CA PHE A 10 49.20 -2.42 -21.74
C PHE A 10 50.31 -1.82 -20.86
N LEU A 11 50.83 -2.58 -19.91
CA LEU A 11 52.01 -2.16 -19.12
C LEU A 11 53.26 -1.98 -19.97
N GLN A 12 53.52 -2.83 -20.95
CA GLN A 12 54.61 -2.67 -21.89
C GLN A 12 54.51 -1.43 -22.79
N LEU A 13 53.30 -1.09 -23.24
CA LEU A 13 53.02 0.10 -24.04
C LEU A 13 53.17 1.42 -23.25
N VAL A 14 52.96 1.39 -21.95
CA VAL A 14 53.00 2.58 -21.07
C VAL A 14 54.45 2.83 -20.59
N THR A 15 55.33 1.81 -20.53
CA THR A 15 56.72 1.94 -20.09
C THR A 15 57.67 2.41 -21.20
N ASP A 16 57.27 2.32 -22.48
CA ASP A 16 58.13 2.65 -23.63
C ASP A 16 58.12 4.12 -24.05
N LYS A 17 57.40 5.01 -23.39
CA LYS A 17 57.41 6.46 -23.65
C LYS A 17 57.54 7.27 -22.37
N ASN A 18 58.81 7.65 -22.09
CA ASN A 18 59.29 8.78 -21.29
C ASN A 18 58.40 9.36 -20.16
N GLN A 19 58.91 9.25 -18.94
CA GLN A 19 58.61 10.09 -17.77
C GLN A 19 57.10 10.18 -17.36
N VAL A 20 56.50 9.06 -17.09
CA VAL A 20 55.29 9.03 -16.30
C VAL A 20 55.65 8.94 -14.83
N ASN A 21 55.30 9.94 -14.05
CA ASN A 21 55.58 10.06 -12.63
C ASN A 21 55.06 8.81 -11.91
N MET A 22 55.94 8.07 -11.22
CA MET A 22 55.67 6.82 -10.48
C MET A 22 54.40 6.91 -9.61
N ASN A 23 54.11 8.10 -9.11
CA ASN A 23 52.92 8.36 -8.32
C ASN A 23 51.59 8.21 -9.10
N TYR A 24 51.56 8.42 -10.42
CA TYR A 24 50.35 8.20 -11.23
C TYR A 24 50.16 6.73 -11.55
N ILE A 25 51.25 5.98 -11.76
CA ILE A 25 51.20 4.52 -11.95
C ILE A 25 50.74 3.85 -10.65
N LEU A 26 51.25 4.29 -9.50
CA LEU A 26 50.83 3.75 -8.19
C LEU A 26 49.37 4.07 -7.88
N LYS A 27 48.86 5.27 -8.21
CA LYS A 27 47.49 5.65 -8.07
C LYS A 27 46.57 4.87 -9.02
N ALA A 28 46.98 4.67 -10.27
CA ALA A 28 46.22 3.87 -11.23
C ALA A 28 46.14 2.38 -10.83
N VAL A 29 47.22 1.82 -10.31
CA VAL A 29 47.24 0.45 -9.75
C VAL A 29 46.41 0.35 -8.49
N LEU A 30 46.43 1.38 -7.62
CA LEU A 30 45.56 1.41 -6.42
C LEU A 30 44.09 1.51 -6.78
N VAL A 31 43.71 2.31 -7.77
CA VAL A 31 42.32 2.42 -8.29
C VAL A 31 41.90 1.10 -8.96
N LEU A 32 42.78 0.44 -9.71
CA LEU A 32 42.52 -0.87 -10.31
C LEU A 32 42.37 -1.98 -9.24
N LEU A 33 43.20 -1.92 -8.16
CA LEU A 33 43.06 -2.81 -7.01
C LEU A 33 41.78 -2.56 -6.22
N VAL A 34 41.36 -1.31 -6.05
CA VAL A 34 40.08 -0.97 -5.42
C VAL A 34 38.89 -1.38 -6.30
N LEU A 35 39.04 -1.33 -7.62
CA LEU A 35 38.02 -1.80 -8.57
C LEU A 35 37.97 -3.33 -8.71
N SER A 36 39.09 -4.03 -8.38
CA SER A 36 39.15 -5.49 -8.38
C SER A 36 38.78 -6.12 -7.05
N VAL A 37 38.76 -5.34 -5.95
CA VAL A 37 38.05 -5.65 -4.70
C VAL A 37 36.63 -5.08 -4.82
N SER A 38 35.91 -5.44 -5.89
CA SER A 38 34.49 -5.48 -5.80
C SER A 38 34.17 -6.47 -4.69
N PRO A 39 33.55 -6.10 -3.58
CA PRO A 39 32.93 -7.11 -2.75
C PRO A 39 32.05 -7.89 -3.74
N ASN A 40 32.28 -9.19 -3.82
CA ASN A 40 31.27 -10.07 -4.38
C ASN A 40 29.99 -9.68 -3.68
N LEU A 41 29.20 -8.82 -4.30
CA LEU A 41 27.77 -8.69 -4.05
C LEU A 41 27.27 -10.10 -4.37
N TRP A 42 27.35 -10.95 -3.36
CA TRP A 42 26.65 -12.20 -3.33
C TRP A 42 25.25 -11.81 -3.72
N ALA A 43 24.81 -12.23 -4.90
CA ALA A 43 23.43 -12.11 -5.29
C ALA A 43 22.67 -12.90 -4.23
N GLN A 44 22.25 -12.21 -3.17
CA GLN A 44 21.44 -12.77 -2.12
C GLN A 44 20.24 -13.36 -2.83
N SER A 45 19.98 -14.63 -2.58
CA SER A 45 18.75 -15.25 -3.03
C SER A 45 17.61 -14.40 -2.49
N THR A 46 17.02 -13.56 -3.33
CA THR A 46 15.91 -12.68 -2.97
C THR A 46 14.57 -13.43 -2.96
N LYS A 47 14.63 -14.75 -2.96
CA LYS A 47 13.46 -15.62 -2.96
C LYS A 47 13.32 -16.27 -1.59
N TRP A 48 12.28 -15.86 -0.89
CA TRP A 48 11.91 -16.47 0.39
C TRP A 48 10.50 -17.06 0.31
N ARG A 49 10.25 -18.06 1.13
CA ARG A 49 8.93 -18.64 1.28
C ARG A 49 8.14 -18.01 2.43
N ASP A 50 8.84 -17.39 3.40
CA ASP A 50 8.23 -16.76 4.56
C ASP A 50 9.17 -15.74 5.24
N ILE A 51 8.62 -14.94 6.16
CA ILE A 51 9.36 -14.10 7.11
C ILE A 51 8.92 -14.51 8.52
N HIS A 52 9.83 -15.15 9.26
CA HIS A 52 9.59 -15.63 10.62
C HIS A 52 9.95 -14.57 11.66
N LYS A 53 9.03 -14.28 12.58
CA LYS A 53 9.33 -13.44 13.74
C LYS A 53 9.76 -14.30 14.92
N VAL A 54 10.98 -14.07 15.41
CA VAL A 54 11.59 -14.82 16.50
C VAL A 54 10.78 -14.68 17.77
N LYS A 55 10.33 -15.82 18.35
CA LYS A 55 9.62 -15.90 19.62
C LYS A 55 10.61 -16.07 20.79
N ARG A 56 10.11 -15.93 22.00
CA ARG A 56 10.93 -16.15 23.21
C ARG A 56 11.43 -17.58 23.26
N HIS A 57 12.73 -17.76 23.53
CA HIS A 57 13.43 -19.05 23.63
C HIS A 57 13.55 -19.85 22.32
N GLU A 58 13.26 -19.26 21.16
CA GLU A 58 13.61 -19.90 19.90
C GLU A 58 15.11 -19.82 19.65
N THR A 59 15.63 -20.82 18.96
CA THR A 59 17.02 -20.92 18.52
C THR A 59 17.08 -21.01 17.01
N ILE A 60 18.22 -20.61 16.41
CA ILE A 60 18.46 -20.75 14.96
C ILE A 60 18.17 -22.18 14.50
N PHE A 61 18.63 -23.18 15.28
CA PHE A 61 18.37 -24.59 15.02
C PHE A 61 16.88 -24.94 15.06
N GLY A 62 16.17 -24.48 16.10
CA GLY A 62 14.72 -24.71 16.25
C GLY A 62 13.93 -24.12 15.11
N ILE A 63 14.26 -22.90 14.68
CA ILE A 63 13.60 -22.22 13.55
C ILE A 63 13.92 -22.97 12.25
N ALA A 64 15.17 -23.28 11.94
CA ALA A 64 15.52 -24.05 10.75
C ALA A 64 14.73 -25.35 10.66
N ARG A 65 14.69 -26.13 11.76
CA ARG A 65 13.96 -27.39 11.85
C ARG A 65 12.45 -27.23 11.65
N SER A 66 11.85 -26.16 12.15
CA SER A 66 10.40 -25.91 12.03
C SER A 66 9.96 -25.62 10.58
N TYR A 67 10.91 -25.29 9.72
CA TYR A 67 10.71 -25.03 8.30
C TYR A 67 11.35 -26.08 7.38
N ASP A 68 11.81 -27.21 7.92
CA ASP A 68 12.51 -28.30 7.20
C ASP A 68 13.76 -27.76 6.43
N LEU A 69 14.50 -26.86 7.07
CA LEU A 69 15.71 -26.25 6.56
C LEU A 69 16.94 -26.76 7.31
N THR A 70 18.09 -26.77 6.62
CA THR A 70 19.36 -26.82 7.28
C THR A 70 19.71 -25.48 7.90
N ILE A 71 20.58 -25.48 8.92
CA ILE A 71 21.07 -24.20 9.50
C ILE A 71 21.77 -23.36 8.42
N GLU A 72 22.54 -24.01 7.54
CA GLU A 72 23.27 -23.33 6.46
C GLU A 72 22.32 -22.62 5.49
N GLU A 73 21.24 -23.27 5.08
CA GLU A 73 20.20 -22.65 4.23
C GLU A 73 19.57 -21.43 4.90
N LEU A 74 19.29 -21.50 6.20
CA LEU A 74 18.74 -20.38 6.95
C LEU A 74 19.75 -19.23 7.08
N LEU A 75 21.02 -19.53 7.36
CA LEU A 75 22.09 -18.55 7.44
C LEU A 75 22.42 -17.92 6.08
N ASP A 76 22.33 -18.68 4.98
CA ASP A 76 22.51 -18.15 3.62
C ASP A 76 21.44 -17.12 3.25
N ALA A 77 20.21 -17.31 3.73
CA ALA A 77 19.11 -16.39 3.51
C ALA A 77 19.17 -15.15 4.44
N ASN A 78 19.95 -15.21 5.52
CA ASN A 78 20.11 -14.17 6.55
C ASN A 78 21.61 -13.94 6.85
N PRO A 79 22.36 -13.29 5.97
CA PRO A 79 23.83 -13.18 6.08
C PRO A 79 24.30 -12.51 7.38
N GLU A 80 23.51 -11.60 7.93
CA GLU A 80 23.78 -10.93 9.21
C GLU A 80 23.94 -11.92 10.38
N MET A 81 23.29 -13.08 10.28
CA MET A 81 23.37 -14.14 11.30
C MET A 81 24.71 -14.89 11.29
N LYS A 82 25.53 -14.69 10.26
CA LYS A 82 26.91 -15.25 10.15
C LYS A 82 27.95 -14.37 10.83
N GLU A 83 27.59 -13.14 11.20
CA GLU A 83 28.53 -12.21 11.82
C GLU A 83 28.97 -12.70 13.20
N LYS A 84 30.25 -12.49 13.52
CA LYS A 84 30.81 -12.89 14.81
C LYS A 84 30.17 -12.09 15.94
N GLY A 85 29.45 -12.77 16.84
CA GLY A 85 28.75 -12.13 17.97
C GLY A 85 27.27 -11.84 17.69
N TYR A 86 26.72 -12.32 16.57
CA TYR A 86 25.29 -12.23 16.34
C TYR A 86 24.50 -12.98 17.42
N GLU A 87 23.53 -12.30 18.00
CA GLU A 87 22.57 -12.87 18.96
C GLU A 87 21.16 -12.82 18.41
N LEU A 88 20.50 -13.96 18.39
CA LEU A 88 19.10 -14.08 18.01
C LEU A 88 18.20 -13.40 19.05
N LYS A 89 17.61 -12.27 18.72
CA LYS A 89 16.77 -11.50 19.65
C LYS A 89 15.30 -11.78 19.42
N LYS A 90 14.51 -11.90 20.49
CA LYS A 90 13.05 -11.94 20.40
C LYS A 90 12.55 -10.75 19.61
N GLY A 91 11.69 -11.01 18.62
CA GLY A 91 11.10 -9.98 17.77
C GLY A 91 11.88 -9.67 16.49
N SER A 92 13.13 -10.20 16.32
CA SER A 92 13.84 -10.13 15.05
C SER A 92 13.07 -10.88 13.95
N GLU A 93 13.22 -10.43 12.73
CA GLU A 93 12.62 -11.04 11.54
C GLU A 93 13.66 -11.81 10.77
N ILE A 94 13.38 -13.07 10.46
CA ILE A 94 14.24 -13.99 9.77
C ILE A 94 13.59 -14.40 8.46
N PHE A 95 14.31 -14.27 7.37
CA PHE A 95 13.86 -14.68 6.05
C PHE A 95 14.02 -16.19 5.88
N ILE A 96 12.93 -16.86 5.54
CA ILE A 96 12.85 -18.31 5.40
C ILE A 96 12.99 -18.69 3.92
N PRO A 97 14.08 -19.31 3.49
CA PRO A 97 14.26 -19.72 2.08
C PRO A 97 13.45 -20.99 1.78
N TYR A 98 13.40 -21.35 0.50
CA TYR A 98 13.00 -22.69 0.09
C TYR A 98 14.14 -23.68 0.35
N SER A 99 13.82 -24.84 0.91
CA SER A 99 14.81 -25.90 1.13
C SER A 99 15.41 -26.38 -0.20
N LYS A 100 16.73 -26.47 -0.27
CA LYS A 100 17.46 -27.01 -1.42
C LYS A 100 17.29 -28.54 -1.55
N THR A 101 16.91 -29.20 -0.46
CA THR A 101 16.74 -30.65 -0.37
C THR A 101 15.38 -31.13 -0.89
N SER A 102 14.41 -30.24 -1.06
CA SER A 102 13.13 -30.54 -1.71
C SER A 102 13.25 -30.50 -3.22
N THR A 103 14.16 -31.29 -3.80
CA THR A 103 14.27 -31.48 -5.24
C THR A 103 13.24 -32.49 -5.75
N THR A 104 11.97 -32.19 -5.54
CA THR A 104 10.93 -32.59 -6.49
C THR A 104 10.54 -31.30 -7.25
N GLN A 105 11.40 -30.93 -8.20
CA GLN A 105 10.96 -30.06 -9.27
C GLN A 105 9.75 -30.72 -9.93
N PRO A 106 8.60 -30.05 -10.00
CA PRO A 106 7.60 -30.44 -10.96
C PRO A 106 8.24 -30.22 -12.33
N THR A 107 8.46 -31.27 -13.06
CA THR A 107 8.79 -31.23 -14.48
C THR A 107 7.87 -30.23 -15.16
N PRO A 108 8.39 -29.32 -16.04
CA PRO A 108 7.52 -28.36 -16.71
C PRO A 108 6.52 -29.17 -17.56
N ALA A 109 5.28 -29.14 -17.11
CA ALA A 109 4.18 -29.70 -17.87
C ALA A 109 4.06 -28.88 -19.16
N LYS A 110 4.18 -29.60 -20.30
CA LYS A 110 3.92 -29.08 -21.64
C LYS A 110 2.57 -28.37 -21.65
N PRO A 111 2.43 -27.16 -22.22
CA PRO A 111 1.17 -26.45 -22.24
C PRO A 111 0.11 -27.26 -22.93
N SER A 112 -0.81 -27.83 -22.18
CA SER A 112 -2.03 -28.41 -22.70
C SER A 112 -3.00 -27.28 -23.02
N LYS A 113 -3.53 -27.25 -24.24
CA LYS A 113 -4.57 -26.32 -24.68
C LYS A 113 -5.76 -26.34 -23.71
N PRO A 114 -6.30 -25.19 -23.33
CA PRO A 114 -7.43 -25.14 -22.40
C PRO A 114 -8.70 -25.65 -23.06
N THR A 115 -9.28 -26.65 -22.44
CA THR A 115 -10.67 -27.05 -22.69
C THR A 115 -11.58 -26.12 -21.91
N THR A 116 -12.51 -25.47 -22.56
CA THR A 116 -13.39 -24.41 -22.11
C THR A 116 -14.47 -24.92 -21.14
N THR A 117 -14.12 -24.99 -19.86
CA THR A 117 -15.05 -24.83 -18.75
C THR A 117 -14.32 -23.96 -17.72
N ALA A 118 -15.00 -22.94 -17.18
CA ALA A 118 -14.40 -22.00 -16.22
C ALA A 118 -14.03 -22.75 -14.92
N LYS A 119 -12.87 -23.39 -14.92
CA LYS A 119 -12.33 -24.05 -13.75
C LYS A 119 -11.43 -23.05 -13.01
N GLY A 120 -11.66 -22.88 -11.74
CA GLY A 120 -10.79 -22.11 -10.86
C GLY A 120 -9.38 -22.69 -10.81
N ILE A 121 -8.47 -22.00 -10.15
CA ILE A 121 -7.08 -22.44 -9.96
C ILE A 121 -6.99 -23.34 -8.74
N ASP A 122 -6.53 -24.58 -8.91
CA ASP A 122 -6.43 -25.55 -7.81
C ASP A 122 -5.37 -25.17 -6.76
N VAL A 123 -4.27 -24.51 -7.16
CA VAL A 123 -3.22 -23.98 -6.29
C VAL A 123 -2.85 -22.59 -6.79
N VAL A 124 -3.28 -21.55 -6.10
CA VAL A 124 -2.98 -20.17 -6.48
C VAL A 124 -1.55 -19.80 -6.09
N LYS A 125 -0.75 -19.42 -7.10
CA LYS A 125 0.65 -19.00 -6.91
C LYS A 125 0.72 -17.48 -6.73
N VAL A 126 1.13 -17.06 -5.56
CA VAL A 126 1.13 -15.67 -5.11
C VAL A 126 2.57 -15.16 -5.01
N GLY A 127 2.90 -14.16 -5.82
CA GLY A 127 4.17 -13.43 -5.74
C GLY A 127 4.02 -12.15 -4.94
N ILE A 128 5.01 -11.84 -4.10
CA ILE A 128 5.08 -10.56 -3.38
C ILE A 128 6.42 -9.90 -3.70
N MET A 129 6.37 -8.71 -4.30
CA MET A 129 7.57 -7.96 -4.72
C MET A 129 7.60 -6.60 -4.05
N LEU A 130 8.19 -6.53 -2.85
CA LEU A 130 8.21 -5.36 -1.97
C LEU A 130 9.58 -5.20 -1.28
N PRO A 131 9.93 -3.99 -0.75
CA PRO A 131 11.21 -3.73 -0.11
C PRO A 131 11.27 -4.26 1.33
N PHE A 132 11.42 -5.57 1.51
CA PHE A 132 11.46 -6.21 2.82
C PHE A 132 12.77 -6.01 3.58
N LEU A 133 13.91 -5.84 2.85
CA LEU A 133 15.24 -5.63 3.44
C LEU A 133 15.53 -4.15 3.75
N ASP A 134 14.57 -3.27 3.52
CA ASP A 134 14.70 -1.87 3.84
C ASP A 134 14.36 -1.63 5.32
N ASN A 135 15.35 -1.20 6.11
CA ASN A 135 15.16 -0.88 7.53
C ASN A 135 14.45 0.47 7.77
N SER A 136 14.05 1.15 6.71
CA SER A 136 13.26 2.39 6.77
C SER A 136 11.85 2.17 7.31
N THR A 137 11.12 3.26 7.48
CA THR A 137 9.69 3.22 7.83
C THR A 137 8.89 2.49 6.76
N GLU A 138 9.24 2.68 5.47
CA GLU A 138 8.58 2.04 4.34
C GLU A 138 8.78 0.52 4.40
N GLY A 139 9.98 0.04 4.61
CA GLY A 139 10.24 -1.41 4.73
C GLY A 139 9.47 -2.05 5.87
N LYS A 140 9.43 -1.41 7.05
CA LYS A 140 8.63 -1.89 8.19
C LYS A 140 7.13 -1.95 7.87
N ARG A 141 6.61 -0.98 7.12
CA ARG A 141 5.22 -1.01 6.65
C ARG A 141 4.97 -2.16 5.67
N MET A 142 5.93 -2.47 4.80
CA MET A 142 5.81 -3.60 3.85
C MET A 142 5.86 -4.94 4.56
N ILE A 143 6.63 -5.07 5.62
CA ILE A 143 6.60 -6.26 6.48
C ILE A 143 5.24 -6.40 7.18
N GLU A 144 4.66 -5.29 7.69
CA GLU A 144 3.32 -5.32 8.28
C GLU A 144 2.26 -5.72 7.24
N TYR A 145 2.36 -5.20 6.01
CA TYR A 145 1.50 -5.62 4.90
C TYR A 145 1.62 -7.13 4.63
N TYR A 146 2.85 -7.65 4.56
CA TYR A 146 3.08 -9.08 4.35
C TYR A 146 2.53 -9.95 5.49
N ARG A 147 2.58 -9.51 6.73
CA ARG A 147 1.93 -10.21 7.85
C ARG A 147 0.43 -10.34 7.64
N GLY A 148 -0.21 -9.32 7.11
CA GLY A 148 -1.61 -9.40 6.69
C GLY A 148 -1.83 -10.41 5.55
N VAL A 149 -0.94 -10.43 4.56
CA VAL A 149 -0.95 -11.45 3.50
C VAL A 149 -0.89 -12.86 4.11
N ARG A 150 0.01 -13.11 5.05
CA ARG A 150 0.14 -14.41 5.73
C ARG A 150 -1.13 -14.81 6.47
N ALA A 151 -1.72 -13.89 7.24
CA ALA A 151 -2.97 -14.14 7.94
C ALA A 151 -4.12 -14.50 6.97
N ALA A 152 -4.15 -13.86 5.78
CA ALA A 152 -5.11 -14.19 4.74
C ALA A 152 -4.87 -15.59 4.15
N LEU A 153 -3.61 -15.93 3.85
CA LEU A 153 -3.25 -17.26 3.31
C LEU A 153 -3.60 -18.38 4.29
N ASP A 154 -3.38 -18.17 5.59
CA ASP A 154 -3.77 -19.12 6.63
C ASP A 154 -5.30 -19.26 6.70
N SER A 155 -6.04 -18.15 6.62
CA SER A 155 -7.50 -18.15 6.56
C SER A 155 -8.03 -18.89 5.32
N LEU A 156 -7.45 -18.65 4.15
CA LEU A 156 -7.79 -19.34 2.90
C LEU A 156 -7.48 -20.85 2.98
N GLY A 157 -6.37 -21.22 3.63
CA GLY A 157 -6.02 -22.62 3.89
C GLY A 157 -7.09 -23.34 4.74
N HIS A 158 -7.63 -22.67 5.78
CA HIS A 158 -8.76 -23.18 6.55
C HIS A 158 -10.06 -23.32 5.73
N MET A 159 -10.22 -22.51 4.67
CA MET A 159 -11.32 -22.64 3.72
C MET A 159 -11.07 -23.72 2.64
N GLY A 160 -9.94 -24.43 2.70
CA GLY A 160 -9.56 -25.47 1.73
C GLY A 160 -8.90 -24.94 0.46
N ILE A 161 -8.58 -23.66 0.35
CA ILE A 161 -7.93 -23.06 -0.80
C ILE A 161 -6.41 -23.24 -0.66
N LYS A 162 -5.82 -23.89 -1.65
CA LYS A 162 -4.38 -24.15 -1.67
C LYS A 162 -3.63 -22.99 -2.30
N THR A 163 -2.56 -22.57 -1.66
CA THR A 163 -1.74 -21.43 -2.12
C THR A 163 -0.26 -21.78 -2.06
N GLN A 164 0.52 -21.18 -2.96
CA GLN A 164 1.98 -21.17 -2.91
C GLN A 164 2.46 -19.73 -2.95
N VAL A 165 3.11 -19.28 -1.89
CA VAL A 165 3.62 -17.90 -1.81
C VAL A 165 5.11 -17.85 -2.10
N ASN A 166 5.54 -16.81 -2.83
CA ASN A 166 6.93 -16.50 -3.12
C ASN A 166 7.19 -15.02 -2.87
N LEU A 167 8.31 -14.72 -2.21
CA LEU A 167 8.70 -13.35 -1.88
C LEU A 167 9.98 -12.98 -2.61
N TRP A 168 10.03 -11.76 -3.13
CA TRP A 168 11.23 -11.15 -3.70
C TRP A 168 11.39 -9.75 -3.14
N ASN A 169 12.61 -9.47 -2.68
CA ASN A 169 12.92 -8.11 -2.24
C ASN A 169 13.06 -7.18 -3.45
N LEU A 170 12.36 -6.07 -3.43
CA LEU A 170 12.40 -5.05 -4.47
C LEU A 170 12.56 -3.67 -3.82
N ASN A 171 13.81 -3.33 -3.46
CA ASN A 171 14.17 -2.04 -2.86
C ASN A 171 14.01 -0.90 -3.87
N LYS A 172 14.04 0.33 -3.38
CA LYS A 172 13.89 1.55 -4.19
C LYS A 172 14.85 1.60 -5.38
N ASP A 173 16.10 1.20 -5.16
CA ASP A 173 17.15 1.23 -6.18
C ASP A 173 17.27 -0.10 -6.97
N SER A 174 16.37 -1.04 -6.76
CA SER A 174 16.37 -2.31 -7.48
C SER A 174 16.03 -2.09 -8.96
N VAL A 175 16.88 -2.66 -9.83
CA VAL A 175 16.61 -2.71 -11.27
C VAL A 175 15.71 -3.93 -11.54
N VAL A 176 14.43 -3.71 -11.77
CA VAL A 176 13.41 -4.75 -11.91
C VAL A 176 13.80 -5.81 -12.94
N THR A 177 14.29 -5.41 -14.11
CA THR A 177 14.70 -6.34 -15.17
C THR A 177 15.82 -7.30 -14.74
N ASN A 178 16.71 -6.86 -13.86
CA ASN A 178 17.75 -7.73 -13.29
C ASN A 178 17.13 -8.73 -12.29
N VAL A 179 16.20 -8.29 -11.43
CA VAL A 179 15.49 -9.19 -10.51
C VAL A 179 14.73 -10.25 -11.29
N LEU A 180 14.02 -9.88 -12.35
CA LEU A 180 13.26 -10.79 -13.20
C LEU A 180 14.19 -11.79 -13.91
N LYS A 181 15.32 -11.34 -14.45
CA LYS A 181 16.29 -12.20 -15.15
C LYS A 181 16.89 -13.27 -14.23
N HIS A 182 17.18 -12.90 -12.97
CA HIS A 182 17.78 -13.84 -12.00
C HIS A 182 16.74 -14.74 -11.30
N ASN A 183 15.45 -14.45 -11.46
CA ASN A 183 14.38 -15.19 -10.81
C ASN A 183 13.29 -15.63 -11.84
N PRO A 184 13.61 -16.54 -12.76
CA PRO A 184 12.70 -16.92 -13.85
C PRO A 184 11.37 -17.53 -13.35
N GLN A 185 11.32 -18.02 -12.11
CA GLN A 185 10.11 -18.54 -11.48
C GLN A 185 9.06 -17.46 -11.18
N ILE A 186 9.38 -16.16 -11.29
CA ILE A 186 8.40 -15.08 -11.21
C ILE A 186 7.37 -15.21 -12.34
N ALA A 187 7.79 -15.75 -13.50
CA ALA A 187 6.90 -16.01 -14.63
C ALA A 187 5.78 -17.04 -14.35
N ASN A 188 5.92 -17.83 -13.29
CA ASN A 188 4.96 -18.88 -12.93
C ASN A 188 3.92 -18.42 -11.89
N GLN A 189 3.88 -17.13 -11.53
CA GLN A 189 2.91 -16.62 -10.57
C GLN A 189 1.56 -16.35 -11.25
N ASP A 190 0.46 -16.60 -10.54
CA ASP A 190 -0.89 -16.27 -11.00
C ASP A 190 -1.23 -14.81 -10.69
N VAL A 191 -0.73 -14.32 -9.54
CA VAL A 191 -0.88 -12.94 -9.10
C VAL A 191 0.40 -12.46 -8.42
N ILE A 192 0.77 -11.20 -8.67
CA ILE A 192 1.92 -10.53 -8.03
C ILE A 192 1.41 -9.26 -7.35
N PHE A 193 1.70 -9.11 -6.05
CA PHE A 193 1.44 -7.89 -5.26
C PHE A 193 2.70 -7.02 -5.19
N GLY A 194 2.61 -5.80 -5.60
CA GLY A 194 3.69 -4.83 -5.70
C GLY A 194 3.74 -4.18 -7.07
N PRO A 195 4.76 -3.39 -7.37
CA PRO A 195 5.80 -2.93 -6.46
C PRO A 195 5.33 -1.80 -5.54
N LEU A 196 6.22 -1.33 -4.64
CA LEU A 196 5.95 -0.13 -3.84
C LEU A 196 6.16 1.15 -4.65
N TYR A 197 7.21 1.20 -5.47
CA TYR A 197 7.64 2.42 -6.16
C TYR A 197 7.14 2.49 -7.59
N THR A 198 6.60 3.64 -8.00
CA THR A 198 6.00 3.85 -9.33
C THR A 198 6.95 3.57 -10.49
N ASN A 199 8.23 3.95 -10.38
CA ASN A 199 9.24 3.71 -11.42
C ASN A 199 9.53 2.23 -11.69
N GLN A 200 9.10 1.35 -10.81
CA GLN A 200 9.25 -0.11 -10.94
C GLN A 200 8.03 -0.77 -11.59
N VAL A 201 6.91 -0.03 -11.74
CA VAL A 201 5.64 -0.58 -12.25
C VAL A 201 5.79 -1.01 -13.69
N HIS A 202 6.25 -0.13 -14.58
CA HIS A 202 6.30 -0.39 -16.02
C HIS A 202 7.03 -1.70 -16.39
N PRO A 203 8.31 -1.92 -15.99
CA PRO A 203 9.01 -3.15 -16.35
C PRO A 203 8.41 -4.41 -15.73
N LEU A 204 7.76 -4.31 -14.55
CA LEU A 204 7.09 -5.45 -13.93
C LEU A 204 5.74 -5.72 -14.61
N ALA A 205 5.02 -4.69 -15.01
CA ALA A 205 3.75 -4.80 -15.74
C ALA A 205 3.93 -5.46 -17.11
N ASP A 206 4.95 -5.06 -17.87
CA ASP A 206 5.29 -5.69 -19.15
C ASP A 206 5.63 -7.17 -19.00
N PHE A 207 6.40 -7.49 -17.94
CA PHE A 207 6.72 -8.88 -17.63
C PHE A 207 5.45 -9.69 -17.31
N CYS A 208 4.58 -9.16 -16.45
CA CYS A 208 3.33 -9.81 -16.07
C CYS A 208 2.42 -10.02 -17.28
N HIS A 209 2.32 -9.02 -18.17
CA HIS A 209 1.56 -9.12 -19.40
C HIS A 209 2.07 -10.25 -20.29
N LYS A 210 3.39 -10.33 -20.49
CA LYS A 210 4.04 -11.35 -21.32
C LYS A 210 3.81 -12.78 -20.78
N HIS A 211 3.71 -12.94 -19.46
CA HIS A 211 3.59 -14.25 -18.82
C HIS A 211 2.18 -14.56 -18.32
N GLY A 212 1.20 -13.69 -18.54
CA GLY A 212 -0.20 -13.90 -18.16
C GLY A 212 -0.47 -13.74 -16.64
N ALA A 213 0.52 -13.29 -15.86
CA ALA A 213 0.34 -13.02 -14.44
C ALA A 213 -0.48 -11.74 -14.23
N ARG A 214 -1.30 -11.69 -13.18
CA ARG A 214 -1.97 -10.45 -12.75
C ARG A 214 -1.05 -9.63 -11.87
N LEU A 215 -0.93 -8.35 -12.15
CA LEU A 215 -0.18 -7.41 -11.33
C LEU A 215 -1.13 -6.55 -10.51
N VAL A 216 -1.13 -6.75 -9.22
CA VAL A 216 -1.85 -5.88 -8.27
C VAL A 216 -0.90 -4.78 -7.81
N ILE A 217 -1.25 -3.52 -8.10
CA ILE A 217 -0.51 -2.34 -7.67
C ILE A 217 -1.17 -1.77 -6.40
N PRO A 218 -0.63 -2.08 -5.20
CA PRO A 218 -1.34 -1.78 -3.96
C PRO A 218 -1.11 -0.38 -3.41
N PHE A 219 -0.11 0.38 -3.92
CA PHE A 219 0.32 1.62 -3.27
C PHE A 219 0.44 2.83 -4.21
N SER A 220 0.79 2.63 -5.48
CA SER A 220 0.98 3.76 -6.41
C SER A 220 -0.36 4.35 -6.85
N THR A 221 -0.43 5.69 -6.84
CA THR A 221 -1.54 6.49 -7.40
C THR A 221 -1.19 7.12 -8.74
N THR A 222 0.10 7.11 -9.11
CA THR A 222 0.63 7.82 -10.27
C THR A 222 1.09 6.90 -11.41
N ALA A 223 0.91 5.56 -11.27
CA ALA A 223 1.22 4.63 -12.34
C ALA A 223 0.13 4.69 -13.43
N THR A 224 0.55 5.02 -14.65
CA THR A 224 -0.35 5.15 -15.81
C THR A 224 -0.45 3.88 -16.65
N ASP A 225 0.36 2.87 -16.36
CA ASP A 225 0.40 1.60 -17.09
C ASP A 225 -0.95 0.86 -17.08
N VAL A 226 -1.77 1.09 -16.06
CA VAL A 226 -3.13 0.54 -15.99
C VAL A 226 -3.99 0.95 -17.18
N ASN A 227 -3.71 2.08 -17.83
CA ASN A 227 -4.48 2.55 -18.99
C ASN A 227 -4.24 1.73 -20.27
N SER A 228 -3.14 0.96 -20.35
CA SER A 228 -2.74 0.23 -21.55
C SER A 228 -2.44 -1.26 -21.31
N ASN A 229 -2.25 -1.69 -20.06
CA ASN A 229 -1.89 -3.07 -19.74
C ASN A 229 -3.05 -3.83 -19.08
N PRO A 230 -3.65 -4.83 -19.76
CA PRO A 230 -4.86 -5.52 -19.28
C PRO A 230 -4.63 -6.43 -18.07
N ASN A 231 -3.39 -6.68 -17.67
CA ASN A 231 -3.06 -7.54 -16.53
C ASN A 231 -2.94 -6.77 -15.21
N ILE A 232 -3.04 -5.43 -15.23
CA ILE A 232 -2.92 -4.59 -14.04
C ILE A 232 -4.26 -4.48 -13.30
N PHE A 233 -4.18 -4.59 -11.98
CA PHE A 233 -5.21 -4.23 -11.02
C PHE A 233 -4.68 -3.13 -10.10
N GLN A 234 -5.09 -1.88 -10.31
CA GLN A 234 -4.65 -0.74 -9.51
C GLN A 234 -5.63 -0.45 -8.39
N ILE A 235 -5.13 -0.46 -7.14
CA ILE A 235 -5.97 -0.31 -5.94
C ILE A 235 -6.41 1.13 -5.73
N TYR A 236 -5.50 2.10 -5.94
CA TYR A 236 -5.80 3.52 -5.72
C TYR A 236 -6.04 4.26 -7.02
N GLN A 237 -7.01 5.15 -7.00
CA GLN A 237 -7.28 6.14 -8.03
C GLN A 237 -6.29 7.29 -7.90
N ASP A 238 -6.10 8.06 -8.95
CA ASP A 238 -5.33 9.30 -8.88
C ASP A 238 -6.04 10.38 -8.05
N GLU A 239 -5.30 11.39 -7.63
CA GLU A 239 -5.80 12.44 -6.75
C GLU A 239 -6.87 13.32 -7.44
N ASP A 240 -6.73 13.56 -8.74
CA ASP A 240 -7.66 14.38 -9.52
C ASP A 240 -9.03 13.69 -9.63
N GLU A 241 -9.04 12.37 -9.88
CA GLU A 241 -10.27 11.58 -9.93
C GLU A 241 -10.96 11.54 -8.56
N LEU A 242 -10.20 11.28 -7.48
CA LEU A 242 -10.73 11.30 -6.12
C LEU A 242 -11.29 12.67 -5.74
N SER A 243 -10.59 13.74 -6.11
CA SER A 243 -11.04 15.11 -5.91
C SER A 243 -12.33 15.40 -6.69
N ALA A 244 -12.43 14.96 -7.95
CA ALA A 244 -13.63 15.14 -8.77
C ALA A 244 -14.83 14.37 -8.17
N ARG A 245 -14.64 13.13 -7.74
CA ARG A 245 -15.68 12.32 -7.08
C ARG A 245 -16.11 12.93 -5.74
N SER A 246 -15.15 13.44 -4.95
CA SER A 246 -15.45 14.13 -3.70
C SER A 246 -16.31 15.38 -3.93
N ARG A 247 -16.01 16.18 -4.97
CA ARG A 247 -16.86 17.33 -5.34
C ARG A 247 -18.26 16.91 -5.77
N GLY A 248 -18.36 15.84 -6.58
CA GLY A 248 -19.65 15.27 -7.01
C GLY A 248 -20.50 14.83 -5.82
N ALA A 249 -19.93 14.04 -4.91
CA ALA A 249 -20.60 13.57 -3.70
C ALA A 249 -21.04 14.72 -2.78
N PHE A 250 -20.22 15.76 -2.66
CA PHE A 250 -20.58 16.97 -1.92
C PHE A 250 -21.83 17.61 -2.51
N VAL A 251 -21.85 17.85 -3.83
CA VAL A 251 -22.98 18.50 -4.51
C VAL A 251 -24.24 17.65 -4.40
N GLU A 252 -24.16 16.35 -4.68
CA GLU A 252 -25.29 15.43 -4.57
C GLU A 252 -25.88 15.44 -3.16
N ARG A 253 -25.04 15.48 -2.14
CA ARG A 253 -25.48 15.41 -0.74
C ARG A 253 -26.03 16.71 -0.18
N PHE A 254 -25.44 17.86 -0.53
CA PHE A 254 -25.66 19.10 0.20
C PHE A 254 -26.27 20.23 -0.62
N SER A 255 -26.19 20.21 -1.95
CA SER A 255 -26.55 21.36 -2.80
C SER A 255 -27.99 21.84 -2.65
N HIS A 256 -28.92 20.94 -2.40
CA HIS A 256 -30.34 21.25 -2.31
C HIS A 256 -30.87 21.45 -0.90
N SER A 257 -30.03 21.19 0.12
CA SER A 257 -30.53 21.11 1.49
C SER A 257 -29.68 21.92 2.50
N HIS A 258 -28.46 22.27 2.16
CA HIS A 258 -27.52 22.93 3.09
C HIS A 258 -26.94 24.20 2.47
N ARG A 259 -26.62 25.18 3.33
CA ARG A 259 -25.83 26.34 2.97
C ARG A 259 -24.33 26.00 3.11
N PRO A 260 -23.55 26.01 2.01
CA PRO A 260 -22.10 25.76 2.09
C PRO A 260 -21.36 26.95 2.71
N ILE A 261 -20.45 26.67 3.66
CA ILE A 261 -19.65 27.69 4.34
C ILE A 261 -18.17 27.23 4.29
N PHE A 262 -17.35 27.96 3.57
CA PHE A 262 -15.91 27.72 3.50
C PHE A 262 -15.20 28.53 4.58
N ILE A 263 -14.38 27.85 5.40
CA ILE A 263 -13.59 28.46 6.44
C ILE A 263 -12.12 28.45 6.03
N ASN A 264 -11.56 29.65 5.87
CA ASN A 264 -10.13 29.83 5.68
C ASN A 264 -9.41 29.61 7.03
N CYS A 265 -8.56 28.60 7.08
CA CYS A 265 -7.79 28.24 8.27
C CYS A 265 -6.40 28.90 8.32
N ASN A 266 -6.04 29.71 7.32
CA ASN A 266 -4.75 30.41 7.22
C ASN A 266 -3.53 29.45 7.28
N ASN A 267 -3.68 28.26 6.71
CA ASN A 267 -2.63 27.23 6.62
C ASN A 267 -2.31 26.91 5.16
N PRO A 268 -1.52 27.75 4.45
CA PRO A 268 -1.26 27.59 3.02
C PRO A 268 -0.43 26.35 2.67
N SER A 269 0.27 25.76 3.64
CA SER A 269 1.12 24.58 3.44
C SER A 269 0.34 23.25 3.38
N ASP A 270 -0.96 23.24 3.67
CA ASP A 270 -1.77 22.02 3.80
C ASP A 270 -2.21 21.41 2.46
N GLY A 271 -2.13 22.15 1.35
CA GLY A 271 -2.58 21.66 0.03
C GLY A 271 -4.10 21.60 -0.18
N LYS A 272 -4.95 21.68 0.85
CA LYS A 272 -6.42 21.62 0.74
C LYS A 272 -7.05 22.89 0.15
N TYR A 273 -6.25 23.93 0.01
CA TYR A 273 -6.67 25.15 -0.68
C TYR A 273 -7.08 24.91 -2.14
N THR A 274 -6.35 24.06 -2.86
CA THR A 274 -6.68 23.71 -4.25
C THR A 274 -8.04 23.00 -4.33
N PHE A 275 -8.30 22.02 -3.46
CA PHE A 275 -9.58 21.32 -3.40
C PHE A 275 -10.73 22.28 -3.09
N THR A 276 -10.62 23.11 -2.04
CA THR A 276 -11.70 24.02 -1.63
C THR A 276 -11.96 25.09 -2.69
N ARG A 277 -10.94 25.57 -3.39
CA ARG A 277 -11.09 26.48 -4.53
C ARG A 277 -11.87 25.80 -5.66
N SER A 278 -11.44 24.60 -6.07
CA SER A 278 -12.10 23.88 -7.17
C SER A 278 -13.54 23.47 -6.81
N LEU A 279 -13.82 23.17 -5.53
CA LEU A 279 -15.18 22.92 -5.07
C LEU A 279 -16.06 24.18 -5.16
N ARG A 280 -15.55 25.34 -4.76
CA ARG A 280 -16.28 26.62 -4.88
C ARG A 280 -16.58 26.95 -6.34
N GLU A 281 -15.59 26.86 -7.23
CA GLU A 281 -15.77 27.06 -8.67
C GLU A 281 -16.81 26.09 -9.24
N TYR A 282 -16.82 24.85 -8.77
CA TYR A 282 -17.81 23.84 -9.17
C TYR A 282 -19.23 24.19 -8.67
N LEU A 283 -19.37 24.65 -7.42
CA LEU A 283 -20.66 25.11 -6.86
C LEU A 283 -21.18 26.32 -7.63
N GLU A 284 -20.32 27.30 -7.91
CA GLU A 284 -20.64 28.49 -8.68
C GLU A 284 -21.12 28.13 -10.09
N SER A 285 -20.47 27.18 -10.77
CA SER A 285 -20.88 26.66 -12.08
C SER A 285 -22.28 26.00 -12.04
N LYS A 286 -22.76 25.60 -10.87
CA LYS A 286 -24.10 25.05 -10.63
C LYS A 286 -25.07 26.07 -10.06
N ASN A 287 -24.71 27.35 -10.00
CA ASN A 287 -25.48 28.44 -9.40
C ASN A 287 -25.79 28.21 -7.89
N ILE A 288 -24.92 27.50 -7.17
CA ILE A 288 -25.03 27.27 -5.73
C ILE A 288 -24.18 28.32 -5.01
N GLN A 289 -24.84 29.19 -4.25
CA GLN A 289 -24.14 30.20 -3.46
C GLN A 289 -23.46 29.59 -2.24
N ALA A 290 -22.26 30.02 -1.96
CA ALA A 290 -21.47 29.60 -0.80
C ALA A 290 -20.97 30.83 -0.03
N GLU A 291 -20.94 30.72 1.31
CA GLU A 291 -20.35 31.71 2.18
C GLU A 291 -18.85 31.43 2.36
N ILE A 292 -18.08 32.50 2.60
CA ILE A 292 -16.64 32.42 2.89
C ILE A 292 -16.39 33.22 4.15
N THR A 293 -15.71 32.58 5.10
CA THR A 293 -15.30 33.25 6.34
C THR A 293 -13.88 32.82 6.73
N ASP A 294 -13.36 33.34 7.81
CA ASP A 294 -12.02 33.06 8.31
C ASP A 294 -12.06 32.56 9.74
N ILE A 295 -11.18 31.65 10.10
CA ILE A 295 -11.10 31.08 11.44
C ILE A 295 -10.82 32.15 12.52
N ASN A 296 -10.18 33.26 12.16
CA ASN A 296 -9.86 34.35 13.07
C ASN A 296 -10.96 35.43 13.13
N THR A 297 -11.99 35.37 12.29
CA THR A 297 -13.12 36.29 12.32
C THR A 297 -13.77 36.30 13.69
N PRO A 298 -14.06 37.45 14.31
CA PRO A 298 -14.76 37.53 15.62
C PRO A 298 -16.09 36.76 15.56
N LEU A 299 -16.45 36.11 16.66
CA LEU A 299 -17.60 35.18 16.71
C LEU A 299 -18.92 35.79 16.21
N ARG A 300 -19.16 37.08 16.56
CA ARG A 300 -20.38 37.79 16.14
C ARG A 300 -20.46 37.95 14.60
N GLU A 301 -19.34 38.26 13.98
CA GLU A 301 -19.27 38.38 12.50
C GLU A 301 -19.28 37.01 11.84
N PHE A 302 -18.57 36.03 12.42
CA PHE A 302 -18.58 34.65 11.98
C PHE A 302 -20.01 34.06 11.95
N ALA A 303 -20.82 34.38 12.95
CA ALA A 303 -22.21 33.93 13.04
C ALA A 303 -23.08 34.38 11.86
N LYS A 304 -22.79 35.54 11.25
CA LYS A 304 -23.59 36.08 10.14
C LYS A 304 -23.56 35.21 8.87
N HIS A 305 -22.55 34.35 8.73
CA HIS A 305 -22.41 33.45 7.59
C HIS A 305 -23.30 32.21 7.72
N PHE A 306 -23.87 31.93 8.91
CA PHE A 306 -24.68 30.74 9.15
C PHE A 306 -26.17 31.05 8.98
N SER A 307 -26.86 30.15 8.26
CA SER A 307 -28.31 30.21 8.10
C SER A 307 -29.00 29.65 9.35
N GLN A 308 -30.04 30.36 9.80
CA GLN A 308 -30.95 29.90 10.86
C GLN A 308 -32.14 29.12 10.33
N THR A 309 -32.40 29.20 9.01
CA THR A 309 -33.59 28.64 8.37
C THR A 309 -33.33 27.35 7.60
N GLN A 310 -32.07 27.06 7.28
CA GLN A 310 -31.67 25.85 6.62
C GLN A 310 -30.37 25.28 7.26
N PRO A 311 -30.12 23.97 7.17
CA PRO A 311 -28.88 23.37 7.62
C PRO A 311 -27.67 23.98 6.94
N ASN A 312 -26.54 23.98 7.65
CA ASN A 312 -25.26 24.49 7.16
C ASN A 312 -24.29 23.33 6.95
N VAL A 313 -23.40 23.43 5.96
CA VAL A 313 -22.28 22.52 5.79
C VAL A 313 -20.96 23.28 5.72
N VAL A 314 -20.05 22.94 6.62
CA VAL A 314 -18.75 23.61 6.80
C VAL A 314 -17.66 22.83 6.08
N ILE A 315 -16.82 23.54 5.34
CA ILE A 315 -15.66 23.00 4.62
C ILE A 315 -14.42 23.83 4.98
N LEU A 316 -13.36 23.15 5.45
CA LEU A 316 -12.10 23.78 5.80
C LEU A 316 -11.11 23.69 4.64
N ASN A 317 -10.25 24.70 4.46
CA ASN A 317 -9.12 24.61 3.55
C ASN A 317 -7.85 24.05 4.20
N SER A 318 -8.01 23.28 5.26
CA SER A 318 -6.95 22.56 5.96
C SER A 318 -7.45 21.21 6.47
N ALA A 319 -6.62 20.17 6.31
CA ALA A 319 -6.85 18.85 6.91
C ALA A 319 -6.14 18.68 8.27
N ALA A 320 -5.32 19.64 8.70
CA ALA A 320 -4.51 19.53 9.91
C ALA A 320 -5.35 19.51 11.20
N TYR A 321 -4.82 18.84 12.24
CA TYR A 321 -5.49 18.66 13.53
C TYR A 321 -5.87 20.00 14.21
N LYS A 322 -4.89 20.90 14.34
CA LYS A 322 -5.10 22.18 15.08
C LYS A 322 -6.15 23.11 14.45
N PRO A 323 -6.16 23.34 13.13
CA PRO A 323 -7.25 24.06 12.48
C PRO A 323 -8.62 23.40 12.70
N LEU A 324 -8.70 22.08 12.60
CA LEU A 324 -9.95 21.34 12.80
C LEU A 324 -10.47 21.49 14.25
N GLU A 325 -9.62 21.29 15.25
CA GLU A 325 -9.92 21.48 16.67
C GLU A 325 -10.46 22.89 16.92
N ARG A 326 -9.76 23.92 16.45
CA ARG A 326 -10.18 25.33 16.60
C ARG A 326 -11.51 25.65 15.92
N VAL A 327 -11.79 25.03 14.77
CA VAL A 327 -13.10 25.20 14.11
C VAL A 327 -14.19 24.60 14.96
N PHE A 328 -14.02 23.39 15.50
CA PHE A 328 -15.02 22.77 16.37
C PHE A 328 -15.27 23.62 17.64
N GLU A 329 -14.23 24.14 18.31
CA GLU A 329 -14.36 25.05 19.45
C GLU A 329 -15.17 26.32 19.09
N LYS A 330 -14.95 26.84 17.88
CA LYS A 330 -15.67 28.03 17.38
C LYS A 330 -17.12 27.70 17.04
N LEU A 331 -17.38 26.53 16.46
CA LEU A 331 -18.76 26.05 16.22
C LEU A 331 -19.48 25.77 17.55
N ASP A 332 -18.77 25.30 18.57
CA ASP A 332 -19.34 25.15 19.92
C ASP A 332 -19.76 26.48 20.51
N SER A 333 -18.87 27.48 20.39
CA SER A 333 -19.18 28.85 20.85
C SER A 333 -20.39 29.44 20.09
N LEU A 334 -20.50 29.15 18.79
CA LEU A 334 -21.62 29.57 17.96
C LEU A 334 -22.93 28.88 18.40
N LYS A 335 -22.90 27.57 18.65
CA LYS A 335 -24.08 26.82 19.12
C LYS A 335 -24.50 27.17 20.56
N ASN A 336 -23.60 27.70 21.38
CA ASN A 336 -23.95 28.24 22.69
C ASN A 336 -24.79 29.52 22.55
N ILE A 337 -24.56 30.31 21.48
CA ILE A 337 -25.35 31.53 21.19
C ILE A 337 -26.67 31.15 20.53
N ASP A 338 -26.64 30.22 19.55
CA ASP A 338 -27.82 29.76 18.83
C ASP A 338 -27.84 28.20 18.75
N PRO A 339 -28.47 27.53 19.74
CA PRO A 339 -28.59 26.08 19.79
C PRO A 339 -29.38 25.47 18.61
N SER A 340 -30.19 26.25 17.92
CA SER A 340 -31.04 25.79 16.82
C SER A 340 -30.28 25.51 15.54
N LEU A 341 -29.07 26.03 15.39
CA LEU A 341 -28.25 25.83 14.19
C LEU A 341 -27.97 24.36 13.93
N ILE A 342 -28.27 23.90 12.72
CA ILE A 342 -27.94 22.58 12.23
C ILE A 342 -26.65 22.70 11.40
N ILE A 343 -25.59 22.02 11.83
CA ILE A 343 -24.28 22.12 11.21
C ILE A 343 -23.75 20.72 10.90
N SER A 344 -23.39 20.49 9.63
CA SER A 344 -22.61 19.35 9.15
C SER A 344 -21.21 19.81 8.77
N THR A 345 -20.24 18.91 8.74
CA THR A 345 -18.88 19.22 8.29
C THR A 345 -18.46 18.22 7.21
N TYR A 346 -17.83 18.71 6.14
CA TYR A 346 -17.27 17.90 5.07
C TYR A 346 -15.75 17.97 5.09
N GLY A 347 -15.08 16.84 5.25
CA GLY A 347 -13.67 16.78 5.59
C GLY A 347 -12.81 15.95 4.65
N TYR A 348 -11.76 15.35 5.19
CA TYR A 348 -10.66 14.72 4.47
C TYR A 348 -10.25 13.41 5.13
N ASN A 349 -9.62 12.51 4.35
CA ASN A 349 -9.11 11.22 4.85
C ASN A 349 -8.21 11.34 6.09
N GLU A 350 -7.42 12.38 6.18
CA GLU A 350 -6.50 12.65 7.27
C GLU A 350 -7.24 12.72 8.62
N TRP A 351 -8.50 13.13 8.60
CA TRP A 351 -9.30 13.25 9.83
C TRP A 351 -9.59 11.92 10.51
N PHE A 352 -9.48 10.79 9.81
CA PHE A 352 -9.60 9.48 10.47
C PHE A 352 -8.51 9.24 11.53
N ILE A 353 -7.33 9.83 11.37
CA ILE A 353 -6.24 9.73 12.36
C ILE A 353 -6.65 10.46 13.65
N TYR A 354 -7.42 11.54 13.54
CA TYR A 354 -7.85 12.37 14.67
C TYR A 354 -9.13 11.87 15.35
N GLN A 355 -9.82 10.91 14.75
CA GLN A 355 -11.07 10.37 15.29
C GLN A 355 -10.99 10.00 16.78
N PRO A 356 -9.92 9.37 17.33
CA PRO A 356 -9.87 9.04 18.75
C PRO A 356 -9.92 10.24 19.68
N TYR A 357 -9.49 11.40 19.20
CA TYR A 357 -9.40 12.63 19.99
C TYR A 357 -10.63 13.54 19.81
N LEU A 358 -11.23 13.52 18.63
CA LEU A 358 -12.34 14.40 18.22
C LEU A 358 -13.64 13.62 17.94
N GLU A 359 -13.78 12.39 18.43
CA GLU A 359 -14.94 11.53 18.11
C GLU A 359 -16.26 12.18 18.48
N LYS A 360 -16.32 12.88 19.64
CA LYS A 360 -17.54 13.58 20.09
C LYS A 360 -17.95 14.68 19.11
N ASP A 361 -16.97 15.44 18.62
CA ASP A 361 -17.21 16.52 17.66
C ASP A 361 -17.60 15.98 16.30
N TYR A 362 -17.06 14.83 15.89
CA TYR A 362 -17.45 14.18 14.65
C TYR A 362 -18.92 13.80 14.66
N PHE A 363 -19.42 13.22 15.72
CA PHE A 363 -20.83 12.94 15.86
C PHE A 363 -21.67 14.21 16.02
N LYS A 364 -21.23 15.18 16.84
CA LYS A 364 -21.92 16.44 17.10
C LYS A 364 -22.14 17.24 15.82
N TYR A 365 -21.12 17.32 14.96
CA TYR A 365 -21.14 18.09 13.72
C TYR A 365 -21.37 17.23 12.46
N ASN A 366 -21.96 16.05 12.64
CA ASN A 366 -22.36 15.19 11.53
C ASN A 366 -21.29 15.14 10.43
N VAL A 367 -20.06 14.80 10.80
CA VAL A 367 -18.88 14.85 9.92
C VAL A 367 -19.00 13.85 8.78
N HIS A 368 -18.72 14.31 7.57
CA HIS A 368 -18.70 13.51 6.35
C HIS A 368 -17.27 13.48 5.79
N ILE A 369 -16.71 12.30 5.58
CA ILE A 369 -15.34 12.11 5.07
C ILE A 369 -15.38 11.32 3.78
N PRO A 370 -15.09 11.95 2.61
CA PRO A 370 -14.93 11.24 1.34
C PRO A 370 -13.67 10.38 1.37
N THR A 371 -13.76 9.12 0.92
CA THR A 371 -12.66 8.17 1.06
C THR A 371 -12.80 6.95 0.17
N THR A 372 -11.72 6.23 -0.04
CA THR A 372 -11.66 4.91 -0.68
C THR A 372 -11.53 3.76 0.34
N PHE A 373 -11.35 4.07 1.62
CA PHE A 373 -11.24 3.08 2.68
C PHE A 373 -11.91 3.57 3.97
N TYR A 374 -12.30 2.63 4.84
CA TYR A 374 -12.74 2.97 6.20
C TYR A 374 -12.33 1.89 7.20
N TYR A 375 -11.45 2.27 8.11
CA TYR A 375 -11.05 1.43 9.22
C TYR A 375 -12.00 1.64 10.42
N SER A 376 -12.95 0.72 10.58
CA SER A 376 -13.91 0.77 11.70
C SER A 376 -13.30 0.10 12.95
N ARG A 377 -12.84 0.92 13.90
CA ARG A 377 -12.25 0.45 15.17
C ARG A 377 -13.21 -0.37 16.03
N LYS A 378 -14.52 -0.11 15.93
CA LYS A 378 -15.58 -0.73 16.73
C LYS A 378 -16.23 -1.94 16.02
N SER A 379 -15.75 -2.31 14.85
CA SER A 379 -16.23 -3.48 14.14
C SER A 379 -15.73 -4.76 14.80
N ALA A 380 -16.63 -5.67 15.16
CA ALA A 380 -16.26 -6.97 15.75
C ALA A 380 -15.28 -7.78 14.87
N ARG A 381 -15.39 -7.67 13.54
CA ARG A 381 -14.48 -8.30 12.58
C ARG A 381 -13.08 -7.69 12.64
N THR A 382 -13.00 -6.37 12.72
CA THR A 382 -11.72 -5.66 12.84
C THR A 382 -11.03 -6.01 14.16
N GLU A 383 -11.77 -5.99 15.28
CA GLU A 383 -11.23 -6.37 16.59
C GLU A 383 -10.75 -7.83 16.61
N ALA A 384 -11.49 -8.74 15.98
CA ALA A 384 -11.09 -10.15 15.88
C ALA A 384 -9.78 -10.30 15.09
N PHE A 385 -9.65 -9.57 13.97
CA PHE A 385 -8.41 -9.57 13.17
C PHE A 385 -7.24 -8.97 13.97
N GLU A 386 -7.43 -7.87 14.67
CA GLU A 386 -6.38 -7.24 15.48
C GLU A 386 -5.89 -8.16 16.60
N LYS A 387 -6.79 -8.86 17.27
CA LYS A 387 -6.45 -9.87 18.30
C LYS A 387 -5.66 -11.03 17.69
N LEU A 388 -6.07 -11.51 16.52
CA LEU A 388 -5.35 -12.56 15.79
C LEU A 388 -3.96 -12.08 15.41
N PHE A 389 -3.84 -10.90 14.82
CA PHE A 389 -2.57 -10.31 14.43
C PHE A 389 -1.62 -10.12 15.61
N GLU A 390 -2.12 -9.58 16.73
CA GLU A 390 -1.32 -9.42 17.96
C GLU A 390 -0.87 -10.77 18.54
N LYS A 391 -1.76 -11.78 18.52
CA LYS A 391 -1.43 -13.14 18.96
C LYS A 391 -0.33 -13.78 18.12
N ASP A 392 -0.42 -13.68 16.79
CA ASP A 392 0.47 -14.38 15.86
C ASP A 392 1.85 -13.69 15.77
N TYR A 393 1.88 -12.36 15.84
CA TYR A 393 3.12 -11.58 15.67
C TYR A 393 3.65 -10.98 16.97
N GLY A 394 2.94 -11.15 18.11
CA GLY A 394 3.38 -10.63 19.42
C GLY A 394 3.47 -9.10 19.49
N GLN A 395 2.84 -8.39 18.56
CA GLN A 395 2.77 -6.93 18.53
C GLN A 395 1.49 -6.48 17.83
N LYS A 396 1.01 -5.29 18.17
CA LYS A 396 -0.08 -4.63 17.46
C LYS A 396 0.39 -4.09 16.12
N MET A 397 -0.55 -3.89 15.18
CA MET A 397 -0.29 -3.10 13.98
C MET A 397 0.11 -1.67 14.38
N ASN A 398 0.86 -0.99 13.50
CA ASN A 398 1.26 0.39 13.74
C ASN A 398 0.01 1.28 13.97
N PRO A 399 -0.12 1.94 15.14
CA PRO A 399 -1.28 2.76 15.46
C PRO A 399 -1.32 4.09 14.71
N ASP A 400 -0.19 4.57 14.18
CA ASP A 400 -0.04 5.94 13.67
C ASP A 400 -0.34 6.06 12.16
N GLY A 401 -0.61 4.94 11.48
CA GLY A 401 -0.84 4.92 10.03
C GLY A 401 -2.24 4.47 9.64
N LEU A 402 -2.88 5.20 8.72
CA LEU A 402 -4.06 4.76 7.99
C LEU A 402 -3.82 4.93 6.48
N PRO A 403 -4.28 3.98 5.66
CA PRO A 403 -4.89 2.69 6.02
C PRO A 403 -3.92 1.76 6.78
N ARG A 404 -4.46 0.82 7.58
CA ARG A 404 -3.69 -0.20 8.32
C ARG A 404 -3.05 -1.19 7.36
N MET A 405 -1.72 -1.28 7.34
CA MET A 405 -0.99 -2.11 6.38
C MET A 405 -1.29 -3.60 6.53
N GLY A 406 -1.38 -4.12 7.76
CA GLY A 406 -1.72 -5.52 8.00
C GLY A 406 -3.12 -5.87 7.48
N ILE A 407 -4.10 -4.99 7.67
CA ILE A 407 -5.46 -5.18 7.14
C ILE A 407 -5.46 -5.08 5.61
N MET A 408 -4.70 -4.15 5.02
CA MET A 408 -4.58 -4.06 3.56
C MET A 408 -4.04 -5.35 2.95
N GLY A 409 -2.95 -5.89 3.51
CA GLY A 409 -2.39 -7.15 3.03
C GLY A 409 -3.39 -8.30 3.13
N PHE A 410 -4.15 -8.34 4.22
CA PHE A 410 -5.21 -9.32 4.43
C PHE A 410 -6.34 -9.15 3.40
N ASP A 411 -6.91 -7.94 3.28
CA ASP A 411 -8.03 -7.66 2.36
C ASP A 411 -7.65 -7.95 0.90
N HIS A 412 -6.48 -7.48 0.46
CA HIS A 412 -6.03 -7.69 -0.92
C HIS A 412 -5.85 -9.19 -1.21
N THR A 413 -5.21 -9.92 -0.31
CA THR A 413 -4.94 -11.35 -0.52
C THR A 413 -6.23 -12.17 -0.52
N MET A 414 -7.11 -11.94 0.46
CA MET A 414 -8.42 -12.60 0.49
C MET A 414 -9.19 -12.35 -0.80
N TYR A 415 -9.24 -11.09 -1.25
CA TYR A 415 -10.01 -10.70 -2.42
C TYR A 415 -9.49 -11.36 -3.71
N PHE A 416 -8.18 -11.26 -3.97
CA PHE A 416 -7.62 -11.78 -5.21
C PHE A 416 -7.48 -13.29 -5.22
N VAL A 417 -7.01 -13.89 -4.13
CA VAL A 417 -6.78 -15.34 -4.07
C VAL A 417 -8.08 -16.11 -4.08
N LEU A 418 -9.10 -15.66 -3.33
CA LEU A 418 -10.43 -16.28 -3.36
C LEU A 418 -11.03 -16.19 -4.77
N GLY A 419 -11.00 -15.01 -5.39
CA GLY A 419 -11.52 -14.83 -6.73
C GLY A 419 -10.80 -15.68 -7.78
N LEU A 420 -9.45 -15.76 -7.72
CA LEU A 420 -8.67 -16.60 -8.63
C LEU A 420 -8.92 -18.09 -8.43
N SER A 421 -9.07 -18.54 -7.18
CA SER A 421 -9.39 -19.93 -6.90
C SER A 421 -10.74 -20.38 -7.50
N HIS A 422 -11.70 -19.46 -7.59
CA HIS A 422 -13.04 -19.76 -8.13
C HIS A 422 -13.15 -19.51 -9.64
N TYR A 423 -12.58 -18.43 -10.14
CA TYR A 423 -12.82 -17.95 -11.51
C TYR A 423 -11.60 -18.09 -12.45
N GLY A 424 -10.41 -18.39 -11.92
CA GLY A 424 -9.20 -18.60 -12.72
C GLY A 424 -8.90 -17.43 -13.64
N GLU A 425 -8.68 -17.72 -14.94
CA GLU A 425 -8.41 -16.73 -15.97
C GLU A 425 -9.57 -15.73 -16.19
N LYS A 426 -10.81 -16.12 -15.87
CA LYS A 426 -12.00 -15.28 -16.00
C LYS A 426 -12.18 -14.28 -14.84
N TYR A 427 -11.28 -14.30 -13.87
CA TYR A 427 -11.34 -13.36 -12.75
C TYR A 427 -11.04 -11.94 -13.22
N VAL A 428 -11.97 -11.02 -12.96
CA VAL A 428 -11.89 -9.59 -13.30
C VAL A 428 -12.08 -8.67 -12.09
N GLY A 429 -12.25 -9.24 -10.90
CA GLY A 429 -12.31 -8.48 -9.66
C GLY A 429 -13.55 -7.60 -9.50
N ASN A 430 -14.68 -7.92 -10.15
CA ASN A 430 -15.93 -7.21 -9.97
C ASN A 430 -16.66 -7.65 -8.67
N GLU A 431 -17.65 -6.88 -8.25
CA GLU A 431 -18.41 -7.14 -7.03
C GLU A 431 -19.08 -8.53 -7.02
N GLN A 432 -19.61 -8.97 -8.16
CA GLN A 432 -20.30 -10.25 -8.28
C GLN A 432 -19.37 -11.43 -8.01
N GLN A 433 -18.12 -11.39 -8.54
CA GLN A 433 -17.12 -12.44 -8.34
C GLN A 433 -16.56 -12.48 -6.91
N ASN A 434 -16.71 -11.41 -6.15
CA ASN A 434 -16.17 -11.30 -4.80
C ASN A 434 -17.27 -11.14 -3.73
N SER A 435 -18.52 -11.48 -4.05
CA SER A 435 -19.65 -11.32 -3.14
C SER A 435 -19.52 -12.09 -1.82
N GLU A 436 -18.71 -13.14 -1.79
CA GLU A 436 -18.46 -13.97 -0.60
C GLU A 436 -17.49 -13.31 0.41
N TYR A 437 -16.69 -12.34 -0.03
CA TYR A 437 -15.72 -11.66 0.83
C TYR A 437 -16.05 -10.17 1.00
N LYS A 438 -16.24 -9.77 2.25
CA LYS A 438 -16.37 -8.34 2.62
C LYS A 438 -15.07 -7.86 3.23
N PRO A 439 -14.32 -6.96 2.61
CA PRO A 439 -13.10 -6.40 3.16
C PRO A 439 -13.31 -5.77 4.55
N LEU A 440 -12.25 -5.74 5.36
CA LEU A 440 -12.25 -5.15 6.69
C LEU A 440 -12.10 -3.63 6.63
N GLN A 441 -11.36 -3.13 5.64
CA GLN A 441 -10.98 -1.73 5.55
C GLN A 441 -11.18 -1.15 4.14
N THR A 442 -10.64 -1.82 3.10
CA THR A 442 -10.65 -1.29 1.75
C THR A 442 -11.62 -2.06 0.88
N ARG A 443 -12.77 -1.48 0.61
CA ARG A 443 -13.70 -2.06 -0.35
C ARG A 443 -13.08 -2.06 -1.74
N LEU A 444 -13.13 -3.18 -2.41
CA LEU A 444 -12.57 -3.39 -3.73
C LEU A 444 -13.67 -3.69 -4.73
N GLU A 445 -13.72 -2.91 -5.81
CA GLU A 445 -14.63 -3.08 -6.93
C GLU A 445 -13.92 -2.63 -8.20
N PHE A 446 -13.43 -3.57 -8.98
CA PHE A 446 -12.65 -3.24 -10.15
C PHE A 446 -13.52 -3.04 -11.38
N LYS A 447 -13.24 -1.93 -12.11
CA LYS A 447 -13.78 -1.66 -13.43
C LYS A 447 -12.67 -1.66 -14.47
N LYS A 448 -12.94 -2.29 -15.61
CA LYS A 448 -12.00 -2.32 -16.73
C LYS A 448 -11.92 -0.94 -17.38
N LEU A 449 -10.69 -0.48 -17.64
CA LEU A 449 -10.40 0.74 -18.38
C LEU A 449 -10.22 0.39 -19.85
N LYS A 450 -11.18 0.71 -20.72
CA LYS A 450 -11.12 0.49 -22.19
C LYS A 450 -10.24 -0.70 -22.59
N ASP A 451 -9.08 -0.42 -23.21
CA ASP A 451 -8.08 -1.42 -23.64
C ASP A 451 -7.04 -1.74 -22.56
N GLY A 452 -7.11 -1.08 -21.42
CA GLY A 452 -6.18 -1.23 -20.30
C GLY A 452 -6.57 -2.31 -19.29
N GLY A 453 -6.04 -2.15 -18.08
CA GLY A 453 -6.29 -3.01 -16.93
C GLY A 453 -7.56 -2.66 -16.16
N TYR A 454 -7.50 -2.89 -14.88
CA TYR A 454 -8.61 -2.74 -13.96
C TYR A 454 -8.24 -1.74 -12.87
N GLN A 455 -9.10 -0.76 -12.64
CA GLN A 455 -8.94 0.20 -11.56
C GLN A 455 -10.04 -0.02 -10.52
N ASN A 456 -9.66 0.03 -9.25
CA ASN A 456 -10.64 0.01 -8.17
C ASN A 456 -11.49 1.29 -8.22
N ASN A 457 -12.79 1.11 -8.41
CA ASN A 457 -13.74 2.20 -8.55
C ASN A 457 -14.48 2.51 -7.23
N ASN A 458 -14.08 1.87 -6.12
CA ASN A 458 -14.73 2.14 -4.85
C ASN A 458 -14.48 3.57 -4.38
N PHE A 459 -15.56 4.25 -4.05
CA PHE A 459 -15.56 5.55 -3.41
C PHE A 459 -16.79 5.64 -2.51
N GLN A 460 -16.61 6.19 -1.32
CA GLN A 460 -17.66 6.31 -0.32
C GLN A 460 -17.49 7.60 0.49
N VAL A 461 -18.55 8.03 1.13
CA VAL A 461 -18.48 9.08 2.15
C VAL A 461 -18.86 8.46 3.49
N ILE A 462 -17.94 8.49 4.44
CA ILE A 462 -18.20 8.02 5.81
C ILE A 462 -18.85 9.16 6.58
N ARG A 463 -20.02 8.90 7.15
CA ARG A 463 -20.81 9.86 7.89
C ARG A 463 -20.90 9.47 9.36
N PHE A 464 -20.49 10.37 10.24
CA PHE A 464 -20.64 10.26 11.70
C PHE A 464 -21.96 10.96 12.12
N LYS A 465 -23.00 10.19 12.39
CA LYS A 465 -24.34 10.73 12.66
C LYS A 465 -24.49 11.20 14.10
N THR A 466 -25.34 12.17 14.29
CA THR A 466 -25.65 12.75 15.63
C THR A 466 -26.25 11.74 16.61
N ASP A 467 -26.76 10.60 16.14
CA ASP A 467 -27.25 9.50 16.97
C ASP A 467 -26.11 8.56 17.47
N GLY A 468 -24.85 8.85 17.15
CA GLY A 468 -23.67 8.05 17.51
C GLY A 468 -23.39 6.88 16.57
N SER A 469 -24.16 6.70 15.50
CA SER A 469 -23.92 5.68 14.47
C SER A 469 -23.03 6.22 13.34
N VAL A 470 -22.40 5.29 12.60
CA VAL A 470 -21.58 5.61 11.42
C VAL A 470 -22.18 4.93 10.19
N ASP A 471 -22.43 5.70 9.14
CA ASP A 471 -22.90 5.22 7.84
C ASP A 471 -21.77 5.26 6.80
N SER A 472 -21.80 4.35 5.85
CA SER A 472 -21.03 4.41 4.61
C SER A 472 -21.99 4.69 3.45
N LEU A 473 -21.85 5.85 2.82
CA LEU A 473 -22.63 6.27 1.67
C LEU A 473 -21.80 6.02 0.41
N THR A 474 -22.30 5.21 -0.53
CA THR A 474 -21.65 4.89 -1.80
C THR A 474 -22.11 5.86 -2.88
N TYR A 475 -21.18 6.33 -3.75
CA TYR A 475 -21.43 7.28 -4.83
C TYR A 475 -20.90 6.77 -6.18
#